data_85a71352574f4f9d0e0f15764f04f61d
#
_entry.id   85a71352574f4f9d0e0f15764f04f61d
#
_cell.length_a   1.000
_cell.length_b   1.000
_cell.length_c   1.000
_cell.angle_alpha   90.00
_cell.angle_beta   90.00
_cell.angle_gamma   90.00
#
_symmetry.space_group_name_H-M   'P 1'
#
loop_
_entity.id
_entity.type
_entity.pdbx_description
1 polymer ?
#
loop_
_entity_poly.entity_id
_entity_poly.type
_entity_poly.pdbx_seq_one_letter_code
_entity_poly.pdbx_strand_id
1 'polypeptide(L)'
;MRSPHSDRSEPALRDLPGMHVSAPRMWVRLLAGLLALGVLLAAACAGGTTSTGDVTVQAPAAVAPAAGSASASPATSPPASPSRVVEATPSPSALPTGSPSGTAPPRPAVTAAPISTPATATFAVTVDPPVVGRGETLMMRVTGPTSGTVRAGGLTGPLFPTTGGAWAVVGVGLYANIGAAQLTVNAPSGSTTVSYSIVDPGRPADYLVLTEEQGSVLTPEAGAREIELRAQQFASSATLPMWRTAFRHPLLELYVTTPFGSGRSINGGPVGEFHSGQDLAADEGTPVMASAPGRVSWVGAMPIRGNSVIIDHGGGVKTGYHHLLDITVSAGQAIEAGATIGHVGSTGLSTGPHLHWELTIFGVNVDPETWAGRGFVPR
;
A
#
# COMPACT_ATOMS: atom_id res chain seq x y z
N MET A 1 -53.18 -37.77 8.03
CA MET A 1 -52.48 -37.08 6.93
C MET A 1 -51.12 -36.68 7.44
N ARG A 2 -50.06 -37.36 6.99
CA ARG A 2 -48.67 -37.18 7.43
C ARG A 2 -47.93 -36.40 6.35
N SER A 3 -47.30 -35.27 6.69
CA SER A 3 -46.40 -34.53 5.81
C SER A 3 -45.03 -35.21 5.75
N PRO A 4 -44.36 -35.25 4.59
CA PRO A 4 -43.02 -35.83 4.47
C PRO A 4 -41.93 -34.78 4.77
N HIS A 5 -40.99 -35.14 5.63
CA HIS A 5 -39.68 -34.49 5.79
C HIS A 5 -38.87 -34.63 4.50
N SER A 6 -38.41 -33.53 3.96
CA SER A 6 -37.37 -33.51 2.94
C SER A 6 -36.00 -33.34 3.62
N ASP A 7 -35.27 -34.41 3.65
CA ASP A 7 -33.86 -34.51 3.96
C ASP A 7 -33.08 -33.86 2.81
N ARG A 8 -32.35 -32.75 3.08
CA ARG A 8 -31.34 -32.20 2.19
C ARG A 8 -29.99 -32.36 2.85
N SER A 9 -29.31 -33.44 2.51
CA SER A 9 -27.92 -33.70 2.78
C SER A 9 -27.05 -32.60 2.11
N GLU A 10 -26.33 -31.84 2.93
CA GLU A 10 -25.23 -31.00 2.51
C GLU A 10 -24.08 -31.86 1.98
N PRO A 11 -23.43 -31.48 0.84
CA PRO A 11 -22.21 -32.15 0.41
C PRO A 11 -21.02 -31.67 1.26
N ALA A 12 -20.33 -32.62 1.85
CA ALA A 12 -19.09 -32.44 2.59
C ALA A 12 -18.01 -31.76 1.72
N LEU A 13 -17.47 -30.65 2.21
CA LEU A 13 -16.26 -30.00 1.70
C LEU A 13 -15.08 -30.96 1.90
N ARG A 14 -14.64 -31.61 0.83
CA ARG A 14 -13.36 -32.34 0.79
C ARG A 14 -12.22 -31.36 0.53
N ASP A 15 -11.17 -31.55 1.30
CA ASP A 15 -9.88 -30.90 1.35
C ASP A 15 -9.32 -30.47 -0.02
N LEU A 16 -9.12 -29.17 -0.20
CA LEU A 16 -8.25 -28.62 -1.22
C LEU A 16 -6.86 -28.39 -0.62
N PRO A 17 -5.76 -28.77 -1.31
CA PRO A 17 -4.40 -28.65 -0.78
C PRO A 17 -4.05 -27.17 -0.55
N GLY A 18 -3.52 -26.85 0.66
CA GLY A 18 -3.08 -25.55 1.05
C GLY A 18 -1.99 -24.99 0.13
N MET A 19 -2.29 -23.91 -0.58
CA MET A 19 -1.29 -23.12 -1.30
C MET A 19 -0.54 -22.24 -0.29
N HIS A 20 0.69 -22.60 0.02
CA HIS A 20 1.64 -21.69 0.68
C HIS A 20 1.99 -20.56 -0.28
N VAL A 21 1.45 -19.38 -0.06
CA VAL A 21 1.93 -18.14 -0.69
C VAL A 21 3.23 -17.76 0.03
N SER A 22 4.36 -18.07 -0.59
CA SER A 22 5.66 -17.61 -0.12
C SER A 22 5.71 -16.09 -0.34
N ALA A 23 5.73 -15.33 0.73
CA ALA A 23 5.92 -13.89 0.67
C ALA A 23 7.28 -13.59 0.01
N PRO A 24 7.33 -12.72 -1.00
CA PRO A 24 8.58 -12.42 -1.68
C PRO A 24 9.55 -11.73 -0.72
N ARG A 25 10.75 -12.32 -0.56
CA ARG A 25 11.88 -11.81 0.23
C ARG A 25 12.34 -10.38 -0.13
N MET A 26 11.73 -9.77 -1.11
CA MET A 26 12.07 -8.45 -1.64
C MET A 26 11.68 -7.30 -0.70
N TRP A 27 10.63 -7.45 0.13
CA TRP A 27 10.19 -6.42 1.08
C TRP A 27 11.18 -6.18 2.21
N VAL A 28 11.91 -7.21 2.64
CA VAL A 28 12.88 -7.12 3.73
C VAL A 28 14.14 -6.33 3.34
N ARG A 29 14.49 -6.26 2.05
CA ARG A 29 15.69 -5.55 1.59
C ARG A 29 15.47 -4.06 1.32
N LEU A 30 14.26 -3.61 1.00
CA LEU A 30 13.95 -2.19 0.78
C LEU A 30 13.83 -1.41 2.10
N LEU A 31 13.36 -2.05 3.17
CA LEU A 31 13.21 -1.40 4.48
C LEU A 31 14.50 -1.43 5.32
N ALA A 32 15.44 -2.35 5.06
CA ALA A 32 16.75 -2.35 5.73
C ALA A 32 17.63 -1.14 5.33
N GLY A 33 17.38 -0.51 4.19
CA GLY A 33 18.07 0.70 3.76
C GLY A 33 17.62 1.99 4.48
N LEU A 34 16.42 2.03 4.97
CA LEU A 34 15.83 3.20 5.65
C LEU A 34 16.22 3.30 7.14
N LEU A 35 16.56 2.19 7.78
CA LEU A 35 17.01 2.13 9.18
C LEU A 35 18.43 2.68 9.40
N ALA A 36 19.27 2.77 8.36
CA ALA A 36 20.67 3.22 8.50
C ALA A 36 20.82 4.74 8.58
N LEU A 37 19.82 5.54 8.18
CA LEU A 37 19.94 7.00 8.17
C LEU A 37 19.44 7.68 9.46
N GLY A 38 18.60 7.00 10.26
CA GLY A 38 18.06 7.53 11.52
C GLY A 38 19.02 7.46 12.72
N VAL A 39 20.08 6.64 12.67
CA VAL A 39 20.97 6.38 13.82
C VAL A 39 22.12 7.38 13.93
N LEU A 40 22.40 8.18 12.93
CA LEU A 40 23.57 9.09 12.94
C LEU A 40 23.34 10.45 13.59
N LEU A 41 22.11 10.80 14.04
CA LEU A 41 21.83 12.11 14.68
C LEU A 41 21.67 12.06 16.22
N ALA A 42 21.70 10.90 16.86
CA ALA A 42 21.46 10.75 18.31
C ALA A 42 22.72 10.66 19.19
N ALA A 43 23.93 10.81 18.63
CA ALA A 43 25.18 10.56 19.38
C ALA A 43 25.93 11.84 19.84
N ALA A 44 25.32 13.03 19.82
CA ALA A 44 26.03 14.28 20.09
C ALA A 44 25.64 15.02 21.38
N CYS A 45 24.86 14.46 22.30
CA CYS A 45 24.60 15.12 23.61
C CYS A 45 24.42 14.10 24.73
N ALA A 46 25.55 13.60 25.28
CA ALA A 46 25.55 12.95 26.59
C ALA A 46 26.87 13.29 27.31
N GLY A 47 26.80 14.28 28.15
CA GLY A 47 27.84 14.60 29.11
C GLY A 47 27.34 15.61 30.13
N GLY A 48 27.09 15.19 31.41
CA GLY A 48 26.81 16.12 32.50
C GLY A 48 25.99 15.56 33.66
N THR A 49 26.66 14.86 34.56
CA THR A 49 26.54 14.81 36.05
C THR A 49 25.18 14.82 36.77
N THR A 50 25.03 13.80 37.57
CA THR A 50 24.08 13.53 38.67
C THR A 50 24.00 14.64 39.73
N SER A 51 22.74 15.00 40.13
CA SER A 51 22.44 15.55 41.45
C SER A 51 21.01 15.15 41.85
N THR A 52 20.91 14.43 42.96
CA THR A 52 19.71 14.05 43.67
C THR A 52 19.13 15.27 44.42
N GLY A 53 17.84 15.53 44.27
CA GLY A 53 17.11 16.54 45.04
C GLY A 53 15.60 16.28 45.03
N ASP A 54 15.14 15.78 46.16
CA ASP A 54 13.76 15.52 46.53
C ASP A 54 12.97 16.83 46.61
N VAL A 55 11.83 17.01 45.93
CA VAL A 55 10.85 18.08 46.22
C VAL A 55 9.42 17.65 45.92
N THR A 56 8.62 17.80 46.91
CA THR A 56 7.21 17.56 47.16
C THR A 56 6.24 18.17 46.11
N VAL A 57 5.19 17.41 45.84
CA VAL A 57 4.00 17.79 45.02
C VAL A 57 3.17 18.88 45.70
N GLN A 58 2.85 19.93 44.94
CA GLN A 58 1.71 20.82 45.26
C GLN A 58 1.01 21.27 43.96
N ALA A 59 -0.29 20.98 43.84
CA ALA A 59 -1.14 21.39 42.74
C ALA A 59 -1.51 22.86 42.81
N PRO A 60 -1.68 23.58 41.75
CA PRO A 60 -2.42 24.84 41.74
C PRO A 60 -3.72 24.81 40.91
N ALA A 61 -4.61 25.69 41.38
CA ALA A 61 -5.98 25.90 41.00
C ALA A 61 -6.23 26.49 39.62
N ALA A 62 -7.45 26.28 39.15
CA ALA A 62 -8.05 26.80 37.92
C ALA A 62 -8.15 28.33 37.89
N VAL A 63 -7.87 28.95 36.73
CA VAL A 63 -8.27 30.34 36.43
C VAL A 63 -8.93 30.37 35.04
N ALA A 64 -10.12 30.97 34.97
CA ALA A 64 -10.98 31.16 33.82
C ALA A 64 -10.52 32.32 32.88
N PRO A 65 -11.09 32.49 31.67
CA PRO A 65 -10.50 33.21 30.55
C PRO A 65 -10.85 34.72 30.55
N ALA A 66 -9.93 35.52 30.00
CA ALA A 66 -10.17 36.90 29.62
C ALA A 66 -10.11 37.09 28.12
N ALA A 67 -11.15 37.69 27.55
CA ALA A 67 -11.26 38.11 26.16
C ALA A 67 -10.38 39.36 25.87
N GLY A 68 -9.83 39.44 24.68
CA GLY A 68 -9.04 40.61 24.22
C GLY A 68 -8.71 40.62 22.75
N SER A 69 -9.57 41.25 21.96
CA SER A 69 -9.42 42.09 20.77
C SER A 69 -8.30 41.84 19.74
N ALA A 70 -8.77 41.79 18.51
CA ALA A 70 -8.06 41.82 17.21
C ALA A 70 -7.19 43.07 17.02
N SER A 71 -6.03 42.88 16.38
CA SER A 71 -5.34 43.93 15.61
C SER A 71 -4.69 43.32 14.39
N ALA A 72 -5.10 43.82 13.21
CA ALA A 72 -4.54 43.51 11.91
C ALA A 72 -3.29 44.36 11.70
N SER A 73 -2.25 43.80 11.06
CA SER A 73 -1.23 44.58 10.35
C SER A 73 -0.37 43.73 9.42
N PRO A 74 0.39 44.36 8.49
CA PRO A 74 0.20 44.14 7.05
C PRO A 74 1.27 43.23 6.41
N ALA A 75 0.97 42.79 5.21
CA ALA A 75 1.79 41.96 4.36
C ALA A 75 3.12 42.67 3.97
N THR A 76 4.23 41.97 4.14
CA THR A 76 5.53 42.31 3.49
C THR A 76 5.89 41.24 2.46
N SER A 77 6.20 41.73 1.24
CA SER A 77 6.62 40.95 0.09
C SER A 77 7.99 40.28 0.28
N PRO A 78 8.25 39.10 -0.34
CA PRO A 78 9.54 38.43 -0.25
C PRO A 78 10.58 39.04 -1.21
N PRO A 79 11.90 38.99 -0.86
CA PRO A 79 12.96 39.44 -1.71
C PRO A 79 13.36 38.45 -2.80
N ALA A 80 13.87 38.99 -3.91
CA ALA A 80 14.28 38.30 -5.12
C ALA A 80 15.48 37.36 -4.93
N SER A 81 15.46 36.23 -5.65
CA SER A 81 16.54 35.24 -5.73
C SER A 81 17.80 35.77 -6.43
N PRO A 82 18.99 35.39 -5.98
CA PRO A 82 20.22 35.68 -6.73
C PRO A 82 20.50 34.62 -7.81
N SER A 83 21.01 35.13 -8.95
CA SER A 83 21.41 34.37 -10.13
C SER A 83 22.59 33.42 -9.85
N ARG A 84 22.47 32.21 -10.37
CA ARG A 84 23.44 31.12 -10.26
C ARG A 84 24.56 31.31 -11.32
N VAL A 85 25.79 31.39 -10.85
CA VAL A 85 26.99 31.28 -11.67
C VAL A 85 27.26 29.81 -11.98
N VAL A 86 27.46 29.50 -13.27
CA VAL A 86 27.79 28.17 -13.75
C VAL A 86 29.29 27.98 -13.71
N GLU A 87 29.79 27.06 -12.90
CA GLU A 87 31.20 26.69 -12.87
C GLU A 87 31.42 25.36 -13.61
N ALA A 88 32.50 25.32 -14.39
CA ALA A 88 32.79 24.28 -15.36
C ALA A 88 33.34 23.00 -14.69
N THR A 89 32.90 21.82 -15.15
CA THR A 89 33.37 20.49 -14.77
C THR A 89 34.72 20.14 -15.39
N PRO A 90 35.66 19.50 -14.67
CA PRO A 90 36.85 18.92 -15.28
C PRO A 90 36.59 17.49 -15.80
N SER A 91 37.23 17.20 -16.93
CA SER A 91 37.21 15.93 -17.66
C SER A 91 37.91 14.80 -16.90
N PRO A 92 37.46 13.55 -16.98
CA PRO A 92 38.12 12.42 -16.31
C PRO A 92 39.30 11.89 -17.13
N SER A 93 40.39 11.65 -16.41
CA SER A 93 41.65 11.04 -16.89
C SER A 93 41.50 9.54 -17.18
N ALA A 94 42.24 9.07 -18.15
CA ALA A 94 42.22 7.69 -18.68
C ALA A 94 42.81 6.67 -17.69
N LEU A 95 42.17 5.47 -17.65
CA LEU A 95 42.68 4.27 -16.96
C LEU A 95 43.66 3.50 -17.84
N PRO A 96 44.68 2.85 -17.26
CA PRO A 96 45.63 2.06 -18.02
C PRO A 96 45.10 0.65 -18.34
N THR A 97 45.27 0.23 -19.57
CA THR A 97 45.02 -1.13 -20.06
C THR A 97 46.13 -2.08 -19.62
N GLY A 98 45.81 -3.05 -18.80
CA GLY A 98 46.65 -4.18 -18.48
C GLY A 98 45.92 -5.50 -18.76
N SER A 99 46.30 -6.23 -19.78
CA SER A 99 45.86 -7.62 -20.05
C SER A 99 46.70 -8.60 -19.26
N PRO A 100 46.13 -9.58 -18.59
CA PRO A 100 46.78 -10.85 -18.33
C PRO A 100 46.21 -11.96 -19.23
N SER A 101 47.06 -12.48 -20.07
CA SER A 101 46.85 -13.72 -20.82
C SER A 101 46.96 -14.89 -19.84
N GLY A 102 45.84 -15.55 -19.55
CA GLY A 102 45.77 -16.76 -18.77
C GLY A 102 44.85 -17.75 -19.47
N THR A 103 45.45 -18.79 -20.03
CA THR A 103 44.75 -19.90 -20.73
C THR A 103 44.01 -20.74 -19.67
N ALA A 104 42.69 -20.72 -19.69
CA ALA A 104 41.86 -21.57 -18.86
C ALA A 104 41.70 -22.98 -19.45
N PRO A 105 41.62 -24.04 -18.61
CA PRO A 105 41.41 -25.39 -19.12
C PRO A 105 39.99 -25.57 -19.67
N PRO A 106 39.78 -26.52 -20.63
CA PRO A 106 38.49 -26.75 -21.26
C PRO A 106 37.45 -27.27 -20.24
N ARG A 107 36.35 -26.58 -20.17
CA ARG A 107 35.18 -26.92 -19.35
C ARG A 107 34.45 -28.11 -20.01
N PRO A 108 34.01 -29.15 -19.28
CA PRO A 108 33.27 -30.26 -19.84
C PRO A 108 31.95 -29.76 -20.47
N ALA A 109 31.63 -30.26 -21.64
CA ALA A 109 30.42 -29.96 -22.36
C ALA A 109 29.20 -30.44 -21.55
N VAL A 110 28.43 -29.49 -21.04
CA VAL A 110 27.11 -29.75 -20.44
C VAL A 110 26.15 -29.95 -21.62
N THR A 111 25.69 -31.17 -21.81
CA THR A 111 24.64 -31.50 -22.78
C THR A 111 23.40 -30.69 -22.38
N ALA A 112 23.04 -29.69 -23.17
CA ALA A 112 21.84 -28.92 -22.99
C ALA A 112 20.63 -29.85 -23.08
N ALA A 113 19.83 -29.89 -22.00
CA ALA A 113 18.51 -30.51 -22.05
C ALA A 113 17.67 -29.81 -23.13
N PRO A 114 16.80 -30.54 -23.86
CA PRO A 114 15.99 -29.96 -24.92
C PRO A 114 15.19 -28.78 -24.31
N ILE A 115 15.38 -27.58 -24.87
CA ILE A 115 14.56 -26.42 -24.61
C ILE A 115 13.16 -26.76 -25.10
N SER A 116 12.26 -27.05 -24.17
CA SER A 116 10.85 -27.19 -24.47
C SER A 116 10.38 -25.88 -25.11
N THR A 117 10.07 -25.93 -26.40
CA THR A 117 9.43 -24.81 -27.10
C THR A 117 8.15 -24.49 -26.33
N PRO A 118 7.92 -23.23 -25.83
CA PRO A 118 6.68 -22.92 -25.14
C PRO A 118 5.52 -23.23 -26.09
N ALA A 119 4.57 -24.02 -25.65
CA ALA A 119 3.36 -24.31 -26.40
C ALA A 119 2.72 -22.99 -26.80
N THR A 120 2.45 -22.79 -28.09
CA THR A 120 1.81 -21.57 -28.59
C THR A 120 0.45 -21.46 -27.92
N ALA A 121 0.26 -20.43 -27.11
CA ALA A 121 -0.97 -20.23 -26.38
C ALA A 121 -2.13 -20.00 -27.37
N THR A 122 -3.24 -20.71 -27.16
CA THR A 122 -4.43 -20.64 -28.02
C THR A 122 -5.48 -19.66 -27.48
N PHE A 123 -5.09 -18.71 -26.61
CA PHE A 123 -6.00 -17.77 -25.99
C PHE A 123 -5.49 -16.32 -26.09
N ALA A 124 -6.43 -15.38 -26.13
CA ALA A 124 -6.14 -13.95 -26.16
C ALA A 124 -6.13 -13.36 -24.75
N VAL A 125 -5.21 -12.41 -24.52
CA VAL A 125 -5.11 -11.61 -23.29
C VAL A 125 -5.16 -10.14 -23.65
N THR A 126 -6.03 -9.37 -22.99
CA THR A 126 -6.11 -7.92 -23.11
C THR A 126 -5.87 -7.27 -21.76
N VAL A 127 -5.27 -6.08 -21.76
CA VAL A 127 -5.06 -5.25 -20.56
C VAL A 127 -5.74 -3.89 -20.73
N ASP A 128 -6.32 -3.38 -19.65
CA ASP A 128 -7.03 -2.11 -19.64
C ASP A 128 -6.79 -1.38 -18.30
N PRO A 129 -6.15 -0.18 -18.33
CA PRO A 129 -5.57 0.49 -19.50
C PRO A 129 -4.24 -0.14 -19.92
N PRO A 130 -3.82 0.00 -21.19
CA PRO A 130 -2.50 -0.46 -21.66
C PRO A 130 -1.34 0.46 -21.22
N VAL A 131 -1.65 1.67 -20.75
CA VAL A 131 -0.73 2.62 -20.11
C VAL A 131 -1.28 2.92 -18.72
N VAL A 132 -0.51 2.64 -17.69
CA VAL A 132 -0.93 2.72 -16.28
C VAL A 132 0.11 3.50 -15.47
N GLY A 133 -0.36 4.34 -14.55
CA GLY A 133 0.50 5.08 -13.62
C GLY A 133 1.06 4.18 -12.51
N ARG A 134 2.21 4.56 -11.94
CA ARG A 134 2.64 4.02 -10.65
C ARG A 134 1.55 4.25 -9.61
N GLY A 135 1.26 3.24 -8.80
CA GLY A 135 0.19 3.30 -7.80
C GLY A 135 -1.21 3.10 -8.37
N GLU A 136 -1.36 2.72 -9.62
CA GLU A 136 -2.67 2.48 -10.23
C GLU A 136 -2.95 1.01 -10.49
N THR A 137 -4.14 0.71 -11.00
CA THR A 137 -4.61 -0.64 -11.27
C THR A 137 -4.88 -0.83 -12.76
N LEU A 138 -4.44 -1.95 -13.30
CA LEU A 138 -4.92 -2.45 -14.60
C LEU A 138 -5.80 -3.69 -14.42
N MET A 139 -6.80 -3.82 -15.29
CA MET A 139 -7.61 -5.03 -15.42
C MET A 139 -7.11 -5.85 -16.60
N MET A 140 -7.04 -7.14 -16.43
CA MET A 140 -6.72 -8.08 -17.48
C MET A 140 -7.91 -8.99 -17.76
N ARG A 141 -8.14 -9.30 -19.05
CA ARG A 141 -9.14 -10.27 -19.52
C ARG A 141 -8.47 -11.34 -20.35
N VAL A 142 -8.89 -12.58 -20.15
CA VAL A 142 -8.44 -13.75 -20.87
C VAL A 142 -9.65 -14.37 -21.58
N THR A 143 -9.56 -14.62 -22.89
CA THR A 143 -10.62 -15.30 -23.63
C THR A 143 -10.26 -16.77 -23.78
N GLY A 144 -11.17 -17.66 -23.39
CA GLY A 144 -11.02 -19.12 -23.45
C GLY A 144 -10.79 -19.75 -22.08
N PRO A 145 -9.55 -19.77 -21.51
CA PRO A 145 -9.30 -20.36 -20.20
C PRO A 145 -10.07 -19.68 -19.08
N THR A 146 -10.69 -20.48 -18.21
CA THR A 146 -11.44 -20.01 -17.03
C THR A 146 -10.66 -20.11 -15.74
N SER A 147 -9.43 -20.65 -15.78
CA SER A 147 -8.55 -20.84 -14.63
C SER A 147 -7.09 -20.66 -15.03
N GLY A 148 -6.26 -20.35 -14.04
CA GLY A 148 -4.83 -20.12 -14.22
C GLY A 148 -4.31 -19.05 -13.26
N THR A 149 -3.15 -18.48 -13.61
CA THR A 149 -2.51 -17.41 -12.82
C THR A 149 -2.02 -16.29 -13.74
N VAL A 150 -1.96 -15.09 -13.20
CA VAL A 150 -1.25 -13.95 -13.79
C VAL A 150 -0.03 -13.64 -12.94
N ARG A 151 1.10 -13.36 -13.61
CA ARG A 151 2.33 -12.89 -12.98
C ARG A 151 2.69 -11.52 -13.56
N ALA A 152 2.89 -10.53 -12.68
CA ALA A 152 3.31 -9.18 -13.02
C ALA A 152 4.14 -8.59 -11.89
N GLY A 153 5.21 -7.85 -12.18
CA GLY A 153 6.02 -7.17 -11.18
C GLY A 153 6.57 -8.07 -10.04
N GLY A 154 6.76 -9.35 -10.29
CA GLY A 154 7.20 -10.33 -9.28
C GLY A 154 6.08 -10.94 -8.44
N LEU A 155 4.85 -10.48 -8.58
CA LEU A 155 3.66 -11.02 -7.91
C LEU A 155 2.94 -12.03 -8.80
N THR A 156 2.26 -12.98 -8.17
CA THR A 156 1.41 -13.96 -8.86
C THR A 156 0.05 -13.97 -8.18
N GLY A 157 -1.01 -13.80 -8.98
CA GLY A 157 -2.40 -13.88 -8.55
C GLY A 157 -3.19 -14.89 -9.38
N PRO A 158 -4.36 -15.35 -8.89
CA PRO A 158 -5.23 -16.24 -9.63
C PRO A 158 -5.99 -15.51 -10.74
N LEU A 159 -6.43 -16.26 -11.73
CA LEU A 159 -7.47 -15.84 -12.66
C LEU A 159 -8.84 -16.12 -12.06
N PHE A 160 -9.76 -15.18 -12.20
CA PHE A 160 -11.16 -15.34 -11.77
C PHE A 160 -12.05 -15.68 -12.96
N PRO A 161 -12.83 -16.78 -12.91
CA PRO A 161 -13.64 -17.21 -14.03
C PRO A 161 -14.76 -16.23 -14.37
N THR A 162 -15.08 -16.12 -15.66
CA THR A 162 -16.25 -15.41 -16.19
C THR A 162 -16.80 -16.19 -17.40
N THR A 163 -17.93 -15.75 -17.95
CA THR A 163 -18.50 -16.37 -19.15
C THR A 163 -17.52 -16.21 -20.34
N GLY A 164 -17.02 -17.33 -20.86
CA GLY A 164 -16.12 -17.36 -22.02
C GLY A 164 -14.65 -17.05 -21.71
N GLY A 165 -14.23 -17.00 -20.43
CA GLY A 165 -12.84 -16.75 -20.08
C GLY A 165 -12.59 -16.49 -18.62
N ALA A 166 -11.62 -15.62 -18.35
CA ALA A 166 -11.25 -15.21 -17.00
C ALA A 166 -10.78 -13.75 -16.99
N TRP A 167 -10.64 -13.19 -15.80
CA TRP A 167 -10.10 -11.85 -15.57
C TRP A 167 -9.22 -11.84 -14.33
N ALA A 168 -8.42 -10.78 -14.18
CA ALA A 168 -7.68 -10.45 -12.97
C ALA A 168 -7.47 -8.95 -12.87
N VAL A 169 -7.20 -8.47 -11.65
CA VAL A 169 -6.70 -7.13 -11.39
C VAL A 169 -5.22 -7.20 -11.02
N VAL A 170 -4.45 -6.24 -11.47
CA VAL A 170 -3.01 -6.14 -11.20
C VAL A 170 -2.72 -4.75 -10.66
N GLY A 171 -2.20 -4.67 -9.43
CA GLY A 171 -1.70 -3.44 -8.84
C GLY A 171 -0.31 -3.12 -9.34
N VAL A 172 -0.08 -1.89 -9.76
CA VAL A 172 1.25 -1.36 -10.09
C VAL A 172 1.75 -0.56 -8.91
N GLY A 173 2.80 -1.05 -8.23
CA GLY A 173 3.32 -0.42 -7.02
C GLY A 173 3.89 0.99 -7.27
N LEU A 174 3.90 1.83 -6.23
CA LEU A 174 4.44 3.20 -6.26
C LEU A 174 5.94 3.25 -6.65
N TYR A 175 6.68 2.18 -6.37
CA TYR A 175 8.11 2.07 -6.69
C TYR A 175 8.38 1.23 -7.96
N ALA A 176 7.36 0.97 -8.79
CA ALA A 176 7.55 0.25 -10.04
C ALA A 176 8.43 1.04 -11.02
N ASN A 177 9.25 0.36 -11.81
CA ASN A 177 10.06 1.00 -12.83
C ASN A 177 9.18 1.58 -13.94
N ILE A 178 9.45 2.82 -14.33
CA ILE A 178 8.79 3.48 -15.46
C ILE A 178 9.28 2.82 -16.77
N GLY A 179 8.40 2.71 -17.75
CA GLY A 179 8.69 2.16 -19.07
C GLY A 179 7.88 0.92 -19.40
N ALA A 180 8.38 0.14 -20.36
CA ALA A 180 7.76 -1.09 -20.80
C ALA A 180 7.79 -2.16 -19.68
N ALA A 181 6.65 -2.78 -19.44
CA ALA A 181 6.47 -3.86 -18.49
C ALA A 181 5.70 -5.02 -19.13
N GLN A 182 5.77 -6.18 -18.53
CA GLN A 182 5.10 -7.38 -19.04
C GLN A 182 4.33 -8.08 -17.91
N LEU A 183 3.19 -8.64 -18.27
CA LEU A 183 2.51 -9.65 -17.46
C LEU A 183 2.47 -10.98 -18.25
N THR A 184 2.53 -12.08 -17.52
CA THR A 184 2.43 -13.42 -18.09
C THR A 184 1.22 -14.13 -17.50
N VAL A 185 0.36 -14.63 -18.37
CA VAL A 185 -0.77 -15.48 -18.01
C VAL A 185 -0.36 -16.92 -18.22
N ASN A 186 -0.52 -17.74 -17.18
CA ASN A 186 -0.31 -19.19 -17.25
C ASN A 186 -1.67 -19.88 -17.05
N ALA A 187 -2.10 -20.64 -18.03
CA ALA A 187 -3.32 -21.43 -18.01
C ALA A 187 -3.02 -22.90 -18.37
N PRO A 188 -3.93 -23.84 -18.12
CA PRO A 188 -3.71 -25.24 -18.52
C PRO A 188 -3.41 -25.45 -20.01
N SER A 189 -3.89 -24.55 -20.88
CA SER A 189 -3.66 -24.57 -22.33
C SER A 189 -2.35 -23.94 -22.77
N GLY A 190 -1.54 -23.38 -21.88
CA GLY A 190 -0.24 -22.75 -22.18
C GLY A 190 -0.07 -21.38 -21.51
N SER A 191 0.92 -20.61 -21.99
CA SER A 191 1.26 -19.29 -21.46
C SER A 191 1.20 -18.23 -22.54
N THR A 192 0.74 -17.04 -22.17
CA THR A 192 0.76 -15.83 -23.00
C THR A 192 1.36 -14.67 -22.23
N THR A 193 2.28 -13.93 -22.87
CA THR A 193 2.87 -12.70 -22.29
C THR A 193 2.35 -11.49 -23.06
N VAL A 194 1.92 -10.46 -22.32
CA VAL A 194 1.40 -9.20 -22.87
C VAL A 194 2.18 -8.04 -22.30
N SER A 195 2.52 -7.07 -23.15
CA SER A 195 3.21 -5.85 -22.74
C SER A 195 2.20 -4.74 -22.38
N TYR A 196 2.61 -3.90 -21.43
CA TYR A 196 1.94 -2.66 -21.05
C TYR A 196 3.00 -1.63 -20.69
N SER A 197 2.61 -0.37 -20.49
CA SER A 197 3.55 0.70 -20.13
C SER A 197 3.23 1.26 -18.75
N ILE A 198 4.27 1.50 -17.94
CA ILE A 198 4.17 2.18 -16.65
C ILE A 198 4.68 3.59 -16.82
N VAL A 199 3.90 4.59 -16.37
CA VAL A 199 4.25 6.00 -16.42
C VAL A 199 4.29 6.62 -15.03
N ASP A 200 4.93 7.79 -14.91
CA ASP A 200 4.81 8.63 -13.71
C ASP A 200 3.56 9.48 -13.83
N PRO A 201 2.60 9.38 -12.92
CA PRO A 201 1.39 10.20 -12.97
C PRO A 201 1.61 11.64 -12.46
N GLY A 202 2.83 12.03 -12.06
CA GLY A 202 3.14 13.38 -11.60
C GLY A 202 2.49 13.72 -10.26
N ARG A 203 2.60 12.85 -9.27
CA ARG A 203 1.98 13.04 -7.94
C ARG A 203 2.64 14.18 -7.16
N PRO A 204 1.87 14.95 -6.34
CA PRO A 204 2.41 16.08 -5.59
C PRO A 204 3.39 15.61 -4.49
N ALA A 205 4.14 16.59 -3.94
CA ALA A 205 4.87 16.40 -2.69
C ALA A 205 4.06 16.93 -1.51
N ASP A 206 4.17 16.24 -0.38
CA ASP A 206 3.56 16.57 0.90
C ASP A 206 4.67 16.87 1.92
N TYR A 207 4.60 18.04 2.57
CA TYR A 207 5.62 18.54 3.50
C TYR A 207 5.05 18.57 4.90
N LEU A 208 5.35 17.52 5.67
CA LEU A 208 4.88 17.35 7.04
C LEU A 208 5.83 17.98 8.05
N VAL A 209 5.29 18.77 8.96
CA VAL A 209 5.99 19.23 10.16
C VAL A 209 5.38 18.51 11.35
N LEU A 210 6.15 17.59 11.92
CA LEU A 210 5.75 16.82 13.09
C LEU A 210 6.29 17.48 14.35
N THR A 211 5.46 17.56 15.39
CA THR A 211 5.91 17.89 16.75
C THR A 211 6.82 16.78 17.28
N GLU A 212 7.54 17.04 18.37
CA GLU A 212 8.37 16.03 19.03
C GLU A 212 7.54 14.82 19.49
N GLU A 213 6.34 15.07 20.02
CA GLU A 213 5.39 14.02 20.43
C GLU A 213 4.97 13.14 19.24
N GLN A 214 4.52 13.74 18.13
CA GLN A 214 4.17 13.01 16.91
C GLN A 214 5.35 12.25 16.31
N GLY A 215 6.53 12.87 16.30
CA GLY A 215 7.75 12.22 15.81
C GLY A 215 8.21 11.06 16.69
N SER A 216 7.87 11.04 17.98
CA SER A 216 8.23 9.96 18.92
C SER A 216 7.59 8.60 18.56
N VAL A 217 6.52 8.60 17.77
CA VAL A 217 5.88 7.38 17.25
C VAL A 217 6.74 6.70 16.17
N LEU A 218 7.61 7.46 15.47
CA LEU A 218 8.44 6.95 14.38
C LEU A 218 9.73 6.32 14.90
N THR A 219 9.62 5.22 15.63
CA THR A 219 10.79 4.44 16.07
C THR A 219 11.04 3.23 15.17
N PRO A 220 12.27 2.70 15.11
CA PRO A 220 12.58 1.46 14.39
C PRO A 220 11.69 0.29 14.81
N GLU A 221 11.40 0.18 16.10
CA GLU A 221 10.55 -0.87 16.67
C GLU A 221 9.10 -0.73 16.25
N ALA A 222 8.56 0.52 16.26
CA ALA A 222 7.22 0.82 15.78
C ALA A 222 7.09 0.47 14.29
N GLY A 223 8.08 0.85 13.48
CA GLY A 223 8.15 0.51 12.07
C GLY A 223 8.20 -1.00 11.81
N ALA A 224 9.05 -1.73 12.55
CA ALA A 224 9.14 -3.19 12.45
C ALA A 224 7.83 -3.88 12.85
N ARG A 225 7.20 -3.42 13.92
CA ARG A 225 5.89 -3.94 14.37
C ARG A 225 4.77 -3.66 13.36
N GLU A 226 4.77 -2.46 12.76
CA GLU A 226 3.83 -2.10 11.70
C GLU A 226 3.96 -3.05 10.50
N ILE A 227 5.19 -3.34 10.05
CA ILE A 227 5.47 -4.26 8.94
C ILE A 227 4.96 -5.67 9.26
N GLU A 228 5.21 -6.18 10.46
CA GLU A 228 4.75 -7.50 10.90
C GLU A 228 3.22 -7.59 10.87
N LEU A 229 2.52 -6.61 11.46
CA LEU A 229 1.06 -6.56 11.48
C LEU A 229 0.48 -6.50 10.07
N ARG A 230 1.08 -5.68 9.19
CA ARG A 230 0.65 -5.59 7.79
C ARG A 230 0.89 -6.89 7.02
N ALA A 231 2.00 -7.58 7.26
CA ALA A 231 2.25 -8.89 6.65
C ALA A 231 1.17 -9.93 7.03
N GLN A 232 0.72 -9.92 8.28
CA GLN A 232 -0.38 -10.78 8.73
C GLN A 232 -1.69 -10.46 8.00
N GLN A 233 -1.98 -9.18 7.74
CA GLN A 233 -3.19 -8.74 7.05
C GLN A 233 -3.27 -9.25 5.60
N PHE A 234 -2.13 -9.47 4.95
CA PHE A 234 -2.04 -9.93 3.56
C PHE A 234 -1.83 -11.45 3.43
N ALA A 235 -1.65 -12.18 4.54
CA ALA A 235 -1.36 -13.61 4.53
C ALA A 235 -2.50 -14.47 3.95
N SER A 236 -3.73 -13.98 3.99
CA SER A 236 -4.92 -14.68 3.45
C SER A 236 -5.86 -13.71 2.77
N SER A 237 -6.55 -14.17 1.73
CA SER A 237 -7.65 -13.47 1.09
C SER A 237 -8.70 -14.48 0.64
N ALA A 238 -9.97 -14.06 0.63
CA ALA A 238 -11.03 -14.84 0.02
C ALA A 238 -10.70 -15.09 -1.46
N THR A 239 -11.01 -16.29 -1.97
CA THR A 239 -10.62 -16.68 -3.33
C THR A 239 -11.41 -15.94 -4.40
N LEU A 240 -12.70 -15.68 -4.18
CA LEU A 240 -13.56 -15.02 -5.16
C LEU A 240 -13.88 -13.57 -4.74
N PRO A 241 -13.93 -12.64 -5.73
CA PRO A 241 -14.39 -11.28 -5.51
C PRO A 241 -15.82 -11.21 -5.00
N MET A 242 -16.06 -10.43 -3.95
CA MET A 242 -17.37 -10.23 -3.34
C MET A 242 -18.11 -8.99 -3.86
N TRP A 243 -17.41 -8.05 -4.50
CA TRP A 243 -18.01 -6.85 -5.07
C TRP A 243 -18.60 -7.10 -6.47
N ARG A 244 -19.63 -6.31 -6.81
CA ARG A 244 -20.32 -6.36 -8.10
C ARG A 244 -20.51 -4.96 -8.72
N THR A 245 -20.14 -3.92 -7.99
CA THR A 245 -20.23 -2.51 -8.38
C THR A 245 -18.91 -1.81 -8.06
N ALA A 246 -18.74 -0.56 -8.49
CA ALA A 246 -17.65 0.29 -8.04
C ALA A 246 -17.66 0.41 -6.51
N PHE A 247 -16.49 0.62 -5.93
CA PHE A 247 -16.36 0.89 -4.51
C PHE A 247 -16.98 2.27 -4.20
N ARG A 248 -17.43 2.44 -2.97
CA ARG A 248 -17.94 3.71 -2.46
C ARG A 248 -16.83 4.45 -1.72
N HIS A 249 -16.91 5.75 -1.66
CA HIS A 249 -16.10 6.52 -0.73
C HIS A 249 -16.51 6.17 0.71
N PRO A 250 -15.53 6.13 1.62
CA PRO A 250 -15.77 5.73 3.02
C PRO A 250 -16.40 6.84 3.88
N LEU A 251 -16.41 8.08 3.40
CA LEU A 251 -17.07 9.23 4.02
C LEU A 251 -18.13 9.80 3.11
N LEU A 252 -19.16 10.44 3.66
CA LEU A 252 -20.22 11.11 2.88
C LEU A 252 -19.72 12.39 2.23
N GLU A 253 -18.92 13.17 2.95
CA GLU A 253 -18.28 14.38 2.45
C GLU A 253 -16.80 14.10 2.25
N LEU A 254 -16.26 14.55 1.10
CA LEU A 254 -14.89 14.25 0.71
C LEU A 254 -14.06 15.53 0.73
N TYR A 255 -13.15 15.63 1.68
CA TYR A 255 -12.12 16.66 1.71
C TYR A 255 -10.74 16.01 1.73
N VAL A 256 -10.15 15.86 0.54
CA VAL A 256 -8.82 15.24 0.39
C VAL A 256 -7.75 16.22 0.86
N THR A 257 -7.04 15.87 1.91
CA THR A 257 -5.89 16.64 2.42
C THR A 257 -4.58 16.16 1.83
N THR A 258 -4.37 14.84 1.77
CA THR A 258 -3.17 14.26 1.15
C THR A 258 -3.58 13.14 0.19
N PRO A 259 -3.40 13.35 -1.14
CA PRO A 259 -3.69 12.31 -2.12
C PRO A 259 -2.79 11.08 -1.96
N PHE A 260 -3.30 9.94 -2.41
CA PHE A 260 -2.49 8.72 -2.55
C PHE A 260 -1.24 8.96 -3.38
N GLY A 261 -0.11 8.42 -2.95
CA GLY A 261 1.16 8.46 -3.67
C GLY A 261 1.89 9.82 -3.61
N SER A 262 1.41 10.80 -2.83
CA SER A 262 2.17 12.02 -2.55
C SER A 262 3.54 11.68 -1.97
N GLY A 263 4.60 12.28 -2.51
CA GLY A 263 5.95 12.12 -1.97
C GLY A 263 6.08 12.87 -0.64
N ARG A 264 6.48 12.20 0.44
CA ARG A 264 6.56 12.79 1.79
C ARG A 264 7.94 13.35 2.12
N SER A 265 7.97 14.58 2.61
CA SER A 265 9.09 15.22 3.30
C SER A 265 8.69 15.47 4.75
N ILE A 266 9.49 15.00 5.70
CA ILE A 266 9.22 15.16 7.12
C ILE A 266 10.25 16.14 7.71
N ASN A 267 9.77 17.18 8.40
CA ASN A 267 10.59 18.20 9.09
C ASN A 267 11.69 18.80 8.20
N GLY A 268 11.38 19.07 6.92
CA GLY A 268 12.31 19.64 5.96
C GLY A 268 13.36 18.65 5.41
N GLY A 269 13.24 17.37 5.70
CA GLY A 269 14.05 16.31 5.09
C GLY A 269 13.76 16.13 3.59
N PRO A 270 14.54 15.29 2.89
CA PRO A 270 14.28 15.00 1.48
C PRO A 270 12.94 14.33 1.29
N VAL A 271 12.31 14.54 0.12
CA VAL A 271 11.15 13.74 -0.28
C VAL A 271 11.62 12.29 -0.50
N GLY A 272 11.12 11.37 0.34
CA GLY A 272 11.58 9.97 0.35
C GLY A 272 10.47 8.97 0.12
N GLU A 273 9.58 8.83 1.07
CA GLU A 273 8.50 7.85 1.03
C GLU A 273 7.26 8.38 0.30
N PHE A 274 6.47 7.46 -0.25
CA PHE A 274 5.18 7.81 -0.84
C PHE A 274 4.04 7.50 0.13
N HIS A 275 3.03 8.36 0.13
CA HIS A 275 1.78 8.16 0.87
C HIS A 275 1.06 6.91 0.37
N SER A 276 0.85 5.93 1.26
CA SER A 276 0.32 4.60 0.90
C SER A 276 -1.20 4.53 0.77
N GLY A 277 -1.91 5.61 1.11
CA GLY A 277 -3.36 5.75 1.05
C GLY A 277 -3.76 7.17 0.68
N GLN A 278 -5.02 7.49 0.89
CA GLN A 278 -5.58 8.83 0.73
C GLN A 278 -6.06 9.34 2.09
N ASP A 279 -5.68 10.56 2.45
CA ASP A 279 -6.14 11.19 3.69
C ASP A 279 -7.36 12.06 3.40
N LEU A 280 -8.43 11.79 4.14
CA LEU A 280 -9.73 12.45 4.05
C LEU A 280 -10.01 13.15 5.38
N ALA A 281 -9.93 14.49 5.41
CA ALA A 281 -10.27 15.26 6.61
C ALA A 281 -11.76 15.21 6.89
N ALA A 282 -12.11 15.02 8.15
CA ALA A 282 -13.46 15.09 8.66
C ALA A 282 -13.40 15.32 10.18
N ASP A 283 -14.50 15.84 10.76
CA ASP A 283 -14.60 16.01 12.19
C ASP A 283 -14.46 14.67 12.92
N GLU A 284 -13.80 14.69 14.08
CA GLU A 284 -13.70 13.54 14.95
C GLU A 284 -15.10 13.01 15.30
N GLY A 285 -15.28 11.70 15.24
CA GLY A 285 -16.57 11.05 15.43
C GLY A 285 -17.43 10.93 14.16
N THR A 286 -16.99 11.46 13.02
CA THR A 286 -17.67 11.24 11.73
C THR A 286 -17.72 9.74 11.38
N PRO A 287 -18.90 9.17 11.01
CA PRO A 287 -19.00 7.76 10.67
C PRO A 287 -18.14 7.37 9.46
N VAL A 288 -17.33 6.32 9.60
CA VAL A 288 -16.56 5.69 8.54
C VAL A 288 -17.28 4.46 8.02
N MET A 289 -17.47 4.37 6.70
CA MET A 289 -18.24 3.31 6.06
C MET A 289 -17.35 2.37 5.25
N ALA A 290 -17.75 1.09 5.18
CA ALA A 290 -17.12 0.11 4.31
C ALA A 290 -17.32 0.48 2.83
N SER A 291 -16.24 0.52 2.06
CA SER A 291 -16.25 0.93 0.65
C SER A 291 -16.91 -0.10 -0.28
N ALA A 292 -16.91 -1.38 0.08
CA ALA A 292 -17.50 -2.47 -0.70
C ALA A 292 -17.91 -3.63 0.23
N PRO A 293 -18.74 -4.59 -0.25
CA PRO A 293 -19.03 -5.81 0.50
C PRO A 293 -17.76 -6.61 0.76
N GLY A 294 -17.66 -7.24 1.92
CA GLY A 294 -16.48 -8.02 2.27
C GLY A 294 -16.59 -8.71 3.62
N ARG A 295 -15.46 -9.14 4.13
CA ARG A 295 -15.30 -9.68 5.48
C ARG A 295 -14.20 -8.89 6.19
N VAL A 296 -14.48 -8.46 7.41
CA VAL A 296 -13.45 -7.84 8.27
C VAL A 296 -12.35 -8.86 8.51
N SER A 297 -11.20 -8.66 7.93
CA SER A 297 -10.07 -9.59 8.05
C SER A 297 -9.18 -9.28 9.25
N TRP A 298 -9.19 -8.04 9.73
CA TRP A 298 -8.40 -7.61 10.87
C TRP A 298 -8.97 -6.34 11.51
N VAL A 299 -8.86 -6.24 12.84
CA VAL A 299 -9.14 -5.04 13.64
C VAL A 299 -8.11 -4.92 14.75
N GLY A 300 -7.73 -3.70 15.10
CA GLY A 300 -6.81 -3.46 16.21
C GLY A 300 -6.06 -2.15 16.09
N ALA A 301 -5.09 -1.93 16.98
CA ALA A 301 -4.20 -0.77 16.94
C ALA A 301 -2.87 -1.14 16.29
N MET A 302 -2.40 -0.28 15.39
CA MET A 302 -1.08 -0.30 14.80
C MET A 302 -0.28 0.91 15.30
N PRO A 303 1.06 0.80 15.47
CA PRO A 303 1.85 1.90 16.02
C PRO A 303 1.73 3.21 15.24
N ILE A 304 1.84 3.14 13.90
CA ILE A 304 1.80 4.33 13.03
C ILE A 304 0.37 4.62 12.59
N ARG A 305 -0.40 3.62 12.15
CA ARG A 305 -1.76 3.79 11.63
C ARG A 305 -2.85 3.89 12.69
N GLY A 306 -2.52 3.74 13.99
CA GLY A 306 -3.51 3.81 15.07
C GLY A 306 -4.58 2.73 14.96
N ASN A 307 -5.77 3.00 15.52
CA ASN A 307 -6.91 2.10 15.43
C ASN A 307 -7.31 1.89 13.97
N SER A 308 -7.43 0.63 13.58
CA SER A 308 -7.54 0.27 12.17
C SER A 308 -8.50 -0.89 11.95
N VAL A 309 -9.18 -0.85 10.82
CA VAL A 309 -10.03 -1.92 10.27
C VAL A 309 -9.52 -2.29 8.89
N ILE A 310 -9.35 -3.59 8.62
CA ILE A 310 -9.02 -4.10 7.29
C ILE A 310 -10.17 -5.00 6.82
N ILE A 311 -10.70 -4.72 5.63
CA ILE A 311 -11.76 -5.51 5.00
C ILE A 311 -11.19 -6.24 3.79
N ASP A 312 -11.39 -7.56 3.75
CA ASP A 312 -11.09 -8.42 2.60
C ASP A 312 -12.33 -8.51 1.70
N HIS A 313 -12.21 -8.02 0.47
CA HIS A 313 -13.25 -8.04 -0.54
C HIS A 313 -13.17 -9.25 -1.46
N GLY A 314 -12.23 -10.19 -1.19
CA GLY A 314 -11.91 -11.28 -2.10
C GLY A 314 -11.05 -10.82 -3.28
N GLY A 315 -10.65 -11.75 -4.13
CA GLY A 315 -9.84 -11.44 -5.30
C GLY A 315 -8.46 -10.84 -5.02
N GLY A 316 -7.96 -10.93 -3.79
CA GLY A 316 -6.74 -10.29 -3.33
C GLY A 316 -6.88 -8.80 -3.03
N VAL A 317 -8.11 -8.25 -3.08
CA VAL A 317 -8.40 -6.84 -2.86
C VAL A 317 -8.81 -6.60 -1.42
N LYS A 318 -8.13 -5.68 -0.75
CA LYS A 318 -8.45 -5.26 0.62
C LYS A 318 -8.48 -3.74 0.73
N THR A 319 -9.34 -3.24 1.62
CA THR A 319 -9.33 -1.84 2.04
C THR A 319 -8.90 -1.73 3.49
N GLY A 320 -8.16 -0.66 3.80
CA GLY A 320 -7.73 -0.27 5.13
C GLY A 320 -8.33 1.07 5.53
N TYR A 321 -8.76 1.16 6.79
CA TYR A 321 -9.34 2.35 7.40
C TYR A 321 -8.58 2.60 8.69
N HIS A 322 -7.93 3.75 8.81
CA HIS A 322 -6.91 4.00 9.83
C HIS A 322 -7.15 5.31 10.56
N HIS A 323 -6.39 5.53 11.63
CA HIS A 323 -6.51 6.66 12.55
C HIS A 323 -7.88 6.77 13.25
N LEU A 324 -8.63 5.66 13.33
CA LEU A 324 -10.00 5.65 13.86
C LEU A 324 -10.03 6.03 15.35
N LEU A 325 -11.09 6.72 15.74
CA LEU A 325 -11.42 6.99 17.13
C LEU A 325 -11.80 5.68 17.83
N ASP A 326 -12.72 4.95 17.23
CA ASP A 326 -13.22 3.66 17.69
C ASP A 326 -13.45 2.68 16.53
N ILE A 327 -13.71 1.43 16.89
CA ILE A 327 -14.01 0.34 15.94
C ILE A 327 -15.33 -0.29 16.37
N THR A 328 -16.32 -0.33 15.46
CA THR A 328 -17.67 -0.83 15.74
C THR A 328 -17.91 -2.24 15.19
N VAL A 329 -16.92 -2.86 14.60
CA VAL A 329 -16.98 -4.18 13.95
C VAL A 329 -15.95 -5.14 14.54
N SER A 330 -16.11 -6.44 14.29
CA SER A 330 -15.22 -7.49 14.78
C SER A 330 -14.58 -8.26 13.62
N ALA A 331 -13.37 -8.80 13.85
CA ALA A 331 -12.73 -9.69 12.89
C ALA A 331 -13.62 -10.90 12.56
N GLY A 332 -13.68 -11.27 11.28
CA GLY A 332 -14.55 -12.32 10.77
C GLY A 332 -15.98 -11.88 10.40
N GLN A 333 -16.41 -10.67 10.81
CA GLN A 333 -17.74 -10.14 10.48
C GLN A 333 -17.90 -9.92 8.97
N ALA A 334 -19.03 -10.36 8.40
CA ALA A 334 -19.44 -10.01 7.05
C ALA A 334 -19.96 -8.56 7.04
N ILE A 335 -19.56 -7.78 6.04
CA ILE A 335 -19.88 -6.36 5.92
C ILE A 335 -20.47 -6.08 4.54
N GLU A 336 -21.54 -5.31 4.53
CA GLU A 336 -22.12 -4.72 3.32
C GLU A 336 -21.51 -3.35 3.01
N ALA A 337 -21.51 -2.97 1.74
CA ALA A 337 -21.06 -1.64 1.32
C ALA A 337 -21.91 -0.54 2.00
N GLY A 338 -21.27 0.45 2.60
CA GLY A 338 -21.91 1.56 3.30
C GLY A 338 -22.26 1.29 4.76
N ALA A 339 -21.97 0.08 5.29
CA ALA A 339 -22.10 -0.18 6.72
C ALA A 339 -21.05 0.61 7.51
N THR A 340 -21.43 1.23 8.63
CA THR A 340 -20.49 1.91 9.54
C THR A 340 -19.59 0.89 10.20
N ILE A 341 -18.27 1.16 10.21
CA ILE A 341 -17.23 0.28 10.73
C ILE A 341 -16.42 0.90 11.88
N GLY A 342 -16.60 2.17 12.14
CA GLY A 342 -15.95 2.99 13.16
C GLY A 342 -16.19 4.46 12.88
N HIS A 343 -15.44 5.30 13.57
CA HIS A 343 -15.54 6.76 13.44
C HIS A 343 -14.15 7.38 13.21
N VAL A 344 -14.12 8.52 12.51
CA VAL A 344 -12.90 9.31 12.29
C VAL A 344 -12.30 9.72 13.63
N GLY A 345 -11.00 9.58 13.75
CA GLY A 345 -10.22 9.99 14.90
C GLY A 345 -8.85 10.57 14.50
N SER A 346 -7.91 10.52 15.44
CA SER A 346 -6.53 10.99 15.25
C SER A 346 -5.55 10.08 15.99
N THR A 347 -5.82 8.76 16.03
CA THR A 347 -4.95 7.79 16.73
C THR A 347 -3.72 7.42 15.90
N GLY A 348 -2.62 7.02 16.56
CA GLY A 348 -1.35 6.73 15.89
C GLY A 348 -0.61 8.00 15.46
N LEU A 349 0.11 7.94 14.32
CA LEU A 349 0.81 9.10 13.74
C LEU A 349 -0.16 9.94 12.92
N SER A 350 -0.73 10.96 13.55
CA SER A 350 -1.70 11.87 12.94
C SER A 350 -1.44 13.31 13.36
N THR A 351 -1.66 14.26 12.46
CA THR A 351 -1.56 15.70 12.74
C THR A 351 -2.90 16.36 13.09
N GLY A 352 -4.01 15.61 12.99
CA GLY A 352 -5.35 16.06 13.28
C GLY A 352 -6.39 15.06 12.78
N PRO A 353 -7.69 15.25 13.12
CA PRO A 353 -8.73 14.30 12.75
C PRO A 353 -8.84 14.11 11.23
N HIS A 354 -8.67 12.88 10.78
CA HIS A 354 -8.82 12.46 9.38
C HIS A 354 -8.94 10.93 9.29
N LEU A 355 -9.44 10.45 8.17
CA LEU A 355 -9.38 9.05 7.78
C LEU A 355 -8.24 8.84 6.80
N HIS A 356 -7.28 7.98 7.12
CA HIS A 356 -6.33 7.43 6.16
C HIS A 356 -6.95 6.18 5.52
N TRP A 357 -7.26 6.26 4.22
CA TRP A 357 -7.95 5.23 3.47
C TRP A 357 -7.01 4.55 2.48
N GLU A 358 -6.83 3.23 2.63
CA GLU A 358 -5.96 2.42 1.76
C GLU A 358 -6.76 1.43 0.91
N LEU A 359 -6.23 1.11 -0.27
CA LEU A 359 -6.61 -0.04 -1.07
C LEU A 359 -5.38 -0.83 -1.48
N THR A 360 -5.43 -2.15 -1.36
CA THR A 360 -4.34 -3.03 -1.78
C THR A 360 -4.83 -4.14 -2.69
N ILE A 361 -3.97 -4.54 -3.64
CA ILE A 361 -4.16 -5.71 -4.50
C ILE A 361 -2.99 -6.66 -4.24
N PHE A 362 -3.27 -7.83 -3.63
CA PHE A 362 -2.24 -8.77 -3.18
C PHE A 362 -1.10 -8.10 -2.40
N GLY A 363 -1.45 -7.14 -1.53
CA GLY A 363 -0.51 -6.39 -0.69
C GLY A 363 0.20 -5.22 -1.38
N VAL A 364 -0.09 -4.93 -2.64
CA VAL A 364 0.39 -3.73 -3.35
C VAL A 364 -0.60 -2.59 -3.13
N ASN A 365 -0.14 -1.50 -2.50
CA ASN A 365 -0.98 -0.30 -2.37
C ASN A 365 -1.23 0.33 -3.75
N VAL A 366 -2.49 0.62 -4.02
CA VAL A 366 -2.95 1.31 -5.23
C VAL A 366 -3.93 2.42 -4.86
N ASP A 367 -4.12 3.36 -5.77
CA ASP A 367 -4.96 4.54 -5.58
C ASP A 367 -6.43 4.13 -5.34
N PRO A 368 -6.96 4.33 -4.12
CA PRO A 368 -8.32 3.95 -3.78
C PRO A 368 -9.37 4.79 -4.53
N GLU A 369 -9.05 6.02 -4.91
CA GLU A 369 -9.95 6.92 -5.64
C GLU A 369 -10.31 6.34 -7.02
N THR A 370 -9.37 5.69 -7.70
CA THR A 370 -9.63 5.04 -8.99
C THR A 370 -10.65 3.90 -8.87
N TRP A 371 -10.75 3.26 -7.71
CA TRP A 371 -11.70 2.18 -7.44
C TRP A 371 -13.11 2.72 -7.12
N ALA A 372 -13.20 3.88 -6.45
CA ALA A 372 -14.46 4.56 -6.22
C ALA A 372 -15.03 5.17 -7.53
N GLY A 373 -14.17 5.79 -8.33
CA GLY A 373 -14.59 6.46 -9.56
C GLY A 373 -14.84 5.51 -10.73
N ARG A 374 -13.85 4.68 -11.08
CA ARG A 374 -13.90 3.82 -12.28
C ARG A 374 -14.61 2.49 -12.05
N GLY A 375 -14.35 1.84 -10.92
CA GLY A 375 -14.83 0.51 -10.60
C GLY A 375 -14.23 -0.59 -11.48
N PHE A 376 -13.45 -1.48 -10.86
CA PHE A 376 -12.91 -2.68 -11.50
C PHE A 376 -13.89 -3.84 -11.27
N VAL A 377 -15.00 -3.82 -12.01
CA VAL A 377 -16.08 -4.79 -11.83
C VAL A 377 -15.88 -5.98 -12.76
N PRO A 378 -15.94 -7.21 -12.24
CA PRO A 378 -15.95 -8.41 -13.08
C PRO A 378 -17.22 -8.42 -13.96
N ARG A 379 -17.08 -8.53 -15.26
CA ARG A 379 -18.18 -8.66 -16.22
C ARG A 379 -18.02 -9.91 -17.05
#